data_f28d1c5f5abad968b9f18de1830235fe
#
_entry.id   f28d1c5f5abad968b9f18de1830235fe
#
_cell.length_a   1.000
_cell.length_b   1.000
_cell.length_c   1.000
_cell.angle_alpha   90.00
_cell.angle_beta   90.00
_cell.angle_gamma   90.00
#
_symmetry.space_group_name_H-M   'P 1'
#
loop_
_entity.id
_entity.type
_entity.pdbx_description
1 polymer ?
#
loop_
_entity_poly.entity_id
_entity_poly.type
_entity_poly.pdbx_seq_one_letter_code
_entity_poly.pdbx_strand_id
1 'polypeptide(L)'
;MEPNEKRLDYLMATHASVRSEIEMRIGERDSFAIQFLASGGAALALGWLDFAFAPFLFFLLPLITLFFSVQILYSYTIHDRCHRFLTEEIEPAIAALLNFGVYDKDRLMWESYCKTEAKKRAIRTPGIRKGFFEKFSLLVPLFACGLFLLVSLERHVFPEGSAAPYIIAGVGFVLLQTLNTTVILSFNKTADRKTVENLAKRDWFSEKAKDKRKKRVIFLDRDGTVHKDKVNTHRIEDLEYFDDTFSAVKSLYDLGFSIVLITNQDGIARGLYTEEEMHAFHQKIIADFKEHGIDIAAIYYSPYTKYDDAYSFKPNPGMLLRAKYELNIAMEGSFMIGDQVSDIVAAYRAKVPSVFVTTGIYKEDYSADPAYIDLAPPTFPTLTACADYIKKTIF
;
A
#
# COMPACT_ATOMS: atom_id res chain seq x y z
N MET A 1 -7.12 -28.16 11.78
CA MET A 1 -8.02 -27.19 11.10
C MET A 1 -8.68 -27.87 9.93
N GLU A 2 -9.99 -27.83 9.85
CA GLU A 2 -10.73 -28.32 8.70
C GLU A 2 -10.38 -27.53 7.42
N PRO A 3 -10.51 -28.12 6.22
CA PRO A 3 -10.22 -27.44 4.96
C PRO A 3 -10.97 -26.11 4.80
N ASN A 4 -12.19 -26.01 5.34
CA ASN A 4 -13.03 -24.82 5.31
C ASN A 4 -12.51 -23.68 6.21
N GLU A 5 -11.92 -23.99 7.36
CA GLU A 5 -11.30 -22.98 8.23
C GLU A 5 -10.11 -22.29 7.56
N LYS A 6 -9.28 -23.08 6.86
CA LYS A 6 -8.14 -22.52 6.11
C LYS A 6 -8.57 -21.62 4.97
N ARG A 7 -9.62 -22.03 4.27
CA ARG A 7 -10.18 -21.26 3.18
C ARG A 7 -10.78 -19.94 3.68
N LEU A 8 -11.45 -19.99 4.83
CA LEU A 8 -12.01 -18.79 5.46
C LEU A 8 -10.90 -17.81 5.88
N ASP A 9 -9.87 -18.29 6.56
CA ASP A 9 -8.74 -17.45 6.96
C ASP A 9 -8.08 -16.76 5.73
N TYR A 10 -7.88 -17.50 4.63
CA TYR A 10 -7.36 -16.94 3.39
C TYR A 10 -8.25 -15.83 2.82
N LEU A 11 -9.55 -16.08 2.75
CA LEU A 11 -10.52 -15.12 2.24
C LEU A 11 -10.55 -13.85 3.12
N MET A 12 -10.49 -14.02 4.45
CA MET A 12 -10.44 -12.89 5.38
C MET A 12 -9.16 -12.06 5.23
N ALA A 13 -8.01 -12.71 5.07
CA ALA A 13 -6.74 -12.01 4.83
C ALA A 13 -6.74 -11.29 3.47
N THR A 14 -7.31 -11.92 2.44
CA THR A 14 -7.45 -11.30 1.11
C THR A 14 -8.40 -10.11 1.16
N HIS A 15 -9.53 -10.24 1.85
CA HIS A 15 -10.48 -9.16 2.07
C HIS A 15 -9.80 -7.93 2.70
N ALA A 16 -9.06 -8.16 3.77
CA ALA A 16 -8.36 -7.09 4.48
C ALA A 16 -7.25 -6.43 3.62
N SER A 17 -6.50 -7.22 2.85
CA SER A 17 -5.47 -6.69 1.94
C SER A 17 -6.07 -5.82 0.82
N VAL A 18 -7.15 -6.28 0.21
CA VAL A 18 -7.83 -5.53 -0.86
C VAL A 18 -8.48 -4.26 -0.31
N ARG A 19 -8.99 -4.32 0.93
CA ARG A 19 -9.54 -3.15 1.60
C ARG A 19 -8.48 -2.09 1.88
N SER A 20 -7.30 -2.48 2.35
CA SER A 20 -6.16 -1.57 2.52
C SER A 20 -5.76 -0.89 1.20
N GLU A 21 -5.76 -1.63 0.08
CA GLU A 21 -5.54 -1.06 -1.27
C GLU A 21 -6.61 -0.01 -1.62
N ILE A 22 -7.89 -0.26 -1.30
CA ILE A 22 -8.98 0.70 -1.53
C ILE A 22 -8.74 2.00 -0.74
N GLU A 23 -8.38 1.88 0.54
CA GLU A 23 -8.13 3.01 1.43
C GLU A 23 -6.94 3.85 0.95
N MET A 24 -5.86 3.19 0.54
CA MET A 24 -4.70 3.85 -0.07
C MET A 24 -5.10 4.65 -1.31
N ARG A 25 -5.91 4.09 -2.23
CA ARG A 25 -6.36 4.78 -3.44
C ARG A 25 -7.25 5.98 -3.16
N ILE A 26 -7.98 5.97 -2.05
CA ILE A 26 -8.74 7.13 -1.59
C ILE A 26 -7.80 8.25 -1.16
N GLY A 27 -6.79 7.95 -0.33
CA GLY A 27 -5.79 8.91 0.13
C GLY A 27 -4.97 9.52 -1.02
N GLU A 28 -4.56 8.71 -2.02
CA GLU A 28 -3.89 9.20 -3.23
C GLU A 28 -4.72 10.25 -3.97
N ARG A 29 -6.02 10.03 -4.12
CA ARG A 29 -6.91 10.98 -4.81
C ARG A 29 -6.99 12.33 -4.10
N ASP A 30 -7.02 12.32 -2.77
CA ASP A 30 -7.04 13.54 -1.96
C ASP A 30 -5.71 14.29 -2.10
N SER A 31 -4.58 13.57 -2.10
CA SER A 31 -3.26 14.13 -2.35
C SER A 31 -3.15 14.75 -3.76
N PHE A 32 -3.60 14.03 -4.80
CA PHE A 32 -3.62 14.54 -6.17
C PHE A 32 -4.50 15.79 -6.34
N ALA A 33 -5.64 15.85 -5.64
CA ALA A 33 -6.50 17.02 -5.66
C ALA A 33 -5.79 18.27 -5.08
N ILE A 34 -5.08 18.10 -3.96
CA ILE A 34 -4.30 19.19 -3.33
C ILE A 34 -3.17 19.64 -4.27
N GLN A 35 -2.40 18.71 -4.83
CA GLN A 35 -1.30 19.01 -5.76
C GLN A 35 -1.81 19.69 -7.03
N PHE A 36 -2.96 19.27 -7.54
CA PHE A 36 -3.62 19.92 -8.68
C PHE A 36 -3.95 21.38 -8.38
N LEU A 37 -4.57 21.66 -7.23
CA LEU A 37 -4.90 23.03 -6.82
C LEU A 37 -3.65 23.91 -6.67
N ALA A 38 -2.60 23.38 -6.06
CA ALA A 38 -1.35 24.09 -5.85
C ALA A 38 -0.65 24.42 -7.19
N SER A 39 -0.50 23.41 -8.07
CA SER A 39 0.17 23.58 -9.37
C SER A 39 -0.65 24.43 -10.35
N GLY A 40 -1.97 24.25 -10.36
CA GLY A 40 -2.89 25.09 -11.14
C GLY A 40 -2.88 26.54 -10.68
N GLY A 41 -2.89 26.79 -9.38
CA GLY A 41 -2.77 28.11 -8.78
C GLY A 41 -1.45 28.80 -9.13
N ALA A 42 -0.34 28.06 -9.08
CA ALA A 42 0.97 28.56 -9.49
C ALA A 42 1.00 28.93 -10.99
N ALA A 43 0.45 28.10 -11.87
CA ALA A 43 0.39 28.39 -13.32
C ALA A 43 -0.47 29.62 -13.61
N LEU A 44 -1.59 29.79 -12.90
CA LEU A 44 -2.42 30.99 -12.98
C LEU A 44 -1.63 32.22 -12.53
N ALA A 45 -0.98 32.21 -11.38
CA ALA A 45 -0.21 33.32 -10.85
C ALA A 45 0.92 33.72 -11.80
N LEU A 46 1.67 32.75 -12.35
CA LEU A 46 2.76 32.98 -13.29
C LEU A 46 2.27 33.62 -14.60
N GLY A 47 1.09 33.24 -15.11
CA GLY A 47 0.51 33.84 -16.33
C GLY A 47 0.16 35.31 -16.19
N TRP A 48 0.01 35.82 -14.95
CA TRP A 48 -0.25 37.25 -14.67
C TRP A 48 1.00 38.08 -14.41
N LEU A 49 2.20 37.49 -14.42
CA LEU A 49 3.44 38.24 -14.27
C LEU A 49 3.70 39.17 -15.46
N ASP A 50 4.38 40.29 -15.21
CA ASP A 50 4.61 41.33 -16.19
C ASP A 50 5.85 41.08 -17.05
N PHE A 51 5.76 40.04 -17.90
CA PHE A 51 6.75 39.76 -18.94
C PHE A 51 6.09 39.19 -20.22
N ALA A 52 6.71 39.38 -21.36
CA ALA A 52 6.12 39.14 -22.69
C ALA A 52 5.58 37.68 -22.87
N PHE A 53 6.25 36.71 -22.30
CA PHE A 53 5.86 35.29 -22.45
C PHE A 53 4.91 34.78 -21.35
N ALA A 54 4.60 35.59 -20.30
CA ALA A 54 3.75 35.15 -19.20
C ALA A 54 2.38 34.61 -19.67
N PRO A 55 1.66 35.18 -20.63
CA PRO A 55 0.38 34.68 -21.08
C PRO A 55 0.44 33.24 -21.63
N PHE A 56 1.59 32.83 -22.20
CA PHE A 56 1.75 31.45 -22.69
C PHE A 56 1.75 30.41 -21.58
N LEU A 57 2.03 30.80 -20.33
CA LEU A 57 2.00 29.89 -19.18
C LEU A 57 0.59 29.37 -18.86
N PHE A 58 -0.46 30.07 -19.32
CA PHE A 58 -1.81 29.55 -19.20
C PHE A 58 -2.02 28.23 -19.94
N PHE A 59 -1.23 27.92 -20.96
CA PHE A 59 -1.26 26.63 -21.64
C PHE A 59 -0.72 25.48 -20.80
N LEU A 60 -0.06 25.74 -19.65
CA LEU A 60 0.29 24.70 -18.69
C LEU A 60 -0.94 24.16 -17.95
N LEU A 61 -2.01 24.96 -17.77
CA LEU A 61 -3.21 24.54 -17.05
C LEU A 61 -3.88 23.29 -17.63
N PRO A 62 -4.11 23.18 -18.96
CA PRO A 62 -4.63 21.95 -19.54
C PRO A 62 -3.71 20.74 -19.35
N LEU A 63 -2.40 20.92 -19.43
CA LEU A 63 -1.42 19.84 -19.23
C LEU A 63 -1.41 19.37 -17.77
N ILE A 64 -1.39 20.29 -16.81
CA ILE A 64 -1.52 19.99 -15.39
C ILE A 64 -2.84 19.26 -15.13
N THR A 65 -3.96 19.77 -15.68
CA THR A 65 -5.28 19.14 -15.52
C THR A 65 -5.31 17.75 -16.11
N LEU A 66 -4.73 17.55 -17.30
CA LEU A 66 -4.66 16.24 -17.93
C LEU A 66 -3.86 15.25 -17.09
N PHE A 67 -2.68 15.67 -16.60
CA PHE A 67 -1.84 14.82 -15.76
C PHE A 67 -2.57 14.34 -14.51
N PHE A 68 -3.15 15.25 -13.73
CA PHE A 68 -3.87 14.88 -12.51
C PHE A 68 -5.18 14.13 -12.79
N SER A 69 -5.87 14.44 -13.89
CA SER A 69 -7.07 13.69 -14.30
C SER A 69 -6.74 12.23 -14.60
N VAL A 70 -5.63 11.96 -15.27
CA VAL A 70 -5.17 10.57 -15.54
C VAL A 70 -4.85 9.85 -14.24
N GLN A 71 -4.14 10.47 -13.31
CA GLN A 71 -3.82 9.87 -12.02
C GLN A 71 -5.07 9.56 -11.20
N ILE A 72 -6.00 10.51 -11.12
CA ILE A 72 -7.25 10.35 -10.42
C ILE A 72 -8.11 9.24 -11.07
N LEU A 73 -8.22 9.22 -12.40
CA LEU A 73 -8.97 8.19 -13.12
C LEU A 73 -8.34 6.80 -12.95
N TYR A 74 -7.01 6.71 -12.93
CA TYR A 74 -6.31 5.47 -12.64
C TYR A 74 -6.63 4.95 -11.24
N SER A 75 -6.54 5.81 -10.23
CA SER A 75 -6.89 5.46 -8.84
C SER A 75 -8.36 5.00 -8.73
N TYR A 76 -9.31 5.67 -9.38
CA TYR A 76 -10.72 5.22 -9.44
C TYR A 76 -10.87 3.85 -10.09
N THR A 77 -10.14 3.58 -11.17
CA THR A 77 -10.22 2.30 -11.87
C THR A 77 -9.75 1.14 -11.01
N ILE A 78 -8.66 1.33 -10.28
CA ILE A 78 -8.15 0.32 -9.33
C ILE A 78 -9.14 0.13 -8.18
N HIS A 79 -9.63 1.24 -7.59
CA HIS A 79 -10.64 1.20 -6.53
C HIS A 79 -11.88 0.40 -6.95
N ASP A 80 -12.46 0.70 -8.13
CA ASP A 80 -13.65 0.00 -8.64
C ASP A 80 -13.41 -1.50 -8.86
N ARG A 81 -12.18 -1.88 -9.25
CA ARG A 81 -11.80 -3.29 -9.40
C ARG A 81 -11.68 -4.00 -8.06
N CYS A 82 -10.97 -3.39 -7.13
CA CYS A 82 -10.84 -3.90 -5.78
C CYS A 82 -12.21 -4.07 -5.12
N HIS A 83 -13.07 -3.06 -5.26
CA HIS A 83 -14.42 -3.11 -4.72
C HIS A 83 -15.26 -4.22 -5.36
N ARG A 84 -15.23 -4.38 -6.69
CA ARG A 84 -15.94 -5.49 -7.35
C ARG A 84 -15.40 -6.85 -6.92
N PHE A 85 -14.10 -7.00 -6.84
CA PHE A 85 -13.48 -8.26 -6.38
C PHE A 85 -13.92 -8.62 -4.97
N LEU A 86 -13.97 -7.65 -4.05
CA LEU A 86 -14.49 -7.89 -2.70
C LEU A 86 -15.95 -8.32 -2.73
N THR A 87 -16.81 -7.56 -3.41
CA THR A 87 -18.27 -7.75 -3.36
C THR A 87 -18.78 -8.91 -4.19
N GLU A 88 -18.10 -9.26 -5.27
CA GLU A 88 -18.55 -10.30 -6.21
C GLU A 88 -17.89 -11.66 -5.96
N GLU A 89 -16.67 -11.68 -5.41
CA GLU A 89 -15.91 -12.91 -5.23
C GLU A 89 -15.64 -13.24 -3.76
N ILE A 90 -15.05 -12.31 -3.00
CA ILE A 90 -14.54 -12.58 -1.64
C ILE A 90 -15.66 -12.65 -0.62
N GLU A 91 -16.51 -11.63 -0.53
CA GLU A 91 -17.60 -11.60 0.46
C GLU A 91 -18.62 -12.72 0.26
N PRO A 92 -19.06 -13.08 -0.98
CA PRO A 92 -19.91 -14.24 -1.20
C PRO A 92 -19.25 -15.56 -0.77
N ALA A 93 -17.94 -15.71 -1.03
CA ALA A 93 -17.21 -16.91 -0.66
C ALA A 93 -17.08 -17.04 0.88
N ILE A 94 -16.84 -15.93 1.60
CA ILE A 94 -16.82 -15.89 3.07
C ILE A 94 -18.22 -16.23 3.61
N ALA A 95 -19.28 -15.62 3.07
CA ALA A 95 -20.65 -15.86 3.50
C ALA A 95 -21.08 -17.32 3.30
N ALA A 96 -20.67 -17.94 2.20
CA ALA A 96 -20.95 -19.35 1.92
C ALA A 96 -20.25 -20.29 2.92
N LEU A 97 -19.00 -19.98 3.31
CA LEU A 97 -18.26 -20.78 4.29
C LEU A 97 -18.79 -20.62 5.72
N LEU A 98 -19.34 -19.47 6.05
CA LEU A 98 -19.90 -19.17 7.37
C LEU A 98 -21.39 -19.52 7.47
N ASN A 99 -22.01 -20.05 6.40
CA ASN A 99 -23.45 -20.36 6.34
C ASN A 99 -24.35 -19.16 6.68
N PHE A 100 -23.92 -17.96 6.35
CA PHE A 100 -24.77 -16.79 6.54
C PHE A 100 -25.99 -16.81 5.60
N GLY A 101 -27.18 -16.66 6.18
CA GLY A 101 -28.40 -16.41 5.39
C GLY A 101 -28.31 -15.09 4.64
N VAL A 102 -29.11 -14.96 3.56
CA VAL A 102 -29.13 -13.75 2.71
C VAL A 102 -29.36 -12.45 3.51
N TYR A 103 -30.07 -12.54 4.63
CA TYR A 103 -30.39 -11.39 5.50
C TYR A 103 -29.20 -10.91 6.36
N ASP A 104 -28.34 -11.81 6.78
CA ASP A 104 -27.18 -11.50 7.62
C ASP A 104 -25.98 -11.04 6.80
N LYS A 105 -25.92 -11.44 5.52
CA LYS A 105 -24.85 -11.08 4.59
C LYS A 105 -24.66 -9.57 4.44
N ASP A 106 -25.75 -8.83 4.26
CA ASP A 106 -25.71 -7.37 4.05
C ASP A 106 -25.38 -6.57 5.31
N ARG A 107 -25.53 -7.17 6.49
CA ARG A 107 -25.20 -6.54 7.77
C ARG A 107 -23.79 -6.81 8.26
N LEU A 108 -23.24 -7.96 7.93
CA LEU A 108 -21.95 -8.41 8.43
C LEU A 108 -20.79 -8.11 7.47
N MET A 109 -21.10 -7.91 6.18
CA MET A 109 -20.11 -7.56 5.16
C MET A 109 -20.05 -6.05 4.96
N TRP A 110 -18.97 -5.45 5.43
CA TRP A 110 -18.79 -4.00 5.44
C TRP A 110 -18.91 -3.34 4.07
N GLU A 111 -18.36 -3.94 3.02
CA GLU A 111 -18.42 -3.38 1.67
C GLU A 111 -19.84 -3.41 1.10
N SER A 112 -20.59 -4.50 1.32
CA SER A 112 -22.01 -4.60 0.97
C SER A 112 -22.85 -3.61 1.76
N TYR A 113 -22.56 -3.43 3.05
CA TYR A 113 -23.18 -2.41 3.89
C TYR A 113 -22.88 -1.00 3.38
N CYS A 114 -21.62 -0.67 3.09
CA CYS A 114 -21.22 0.62 2.55
C CYS A 114 -21.89 0.93 1.22
N LYS A 115 -22.02 -0.07 0.34
CA LYS A 115 -22.72 0.07 -0.95
C LYS A 115 -24.21 0.39 -0.77
N THR A 116 -24.84 -0.24 0.19
CA THR A 116 -26.26 0.00 0.55
C THR A 116 -26.44 1.39 1.16
N GLU A 117 -25.56 1.77 2.10
CA GLU A 117 -25.57 3.10 2.71
C GLU A 117 -25.19 4.21 1.72
N ALA A 118 -24.21 3.97 0.84
CA ALA A 118 -23.85 4.90 -0.23
C ALA A 118 -25.00 5.10 -1.23
N LYS A 119 -25.76 4.04 -1.56
CA LYS A 119 -27.01 4.18 -2.33
C LYS A 119 -28.04 5.08 -1.61
N LYS A 120 -28.21 4.90 -0.30
CA LYS A 120 -29.12 5.73 0.51
C LYS A 120 -28.63 7.18 0.62
N ARG A 121 -27.31 7.40 0.72
CA ARG A 121 -26.67 8.73 0.81
C ARG A 121 -26.52 9.42 -0.54
N ALA A 122 -26.35 8.69 -1.64
CA ALA A 122 -26.26 9.24 -3.01
C ALA A 122 -27.51 10.03 -3.41
N ILE A 123 -28.61 9.84 -2.69
CA ILE A 123 -29.81 10.67 -2.80
C ILE A 123 -29.61 12.03 -2.08
N ARG A 124 -28.62 12.17 -1.18
CA ARG A 124 -28.44 13.37 -0.33
C ARG A 124 -27.19 14.20 -0.59
N THR A 125 -26.12 13.67 -1.17
CA THR A 125 -24.90 14.42 -1.48
C THR A 125 -24.36 14.01 -2.86
N PRO A 126 -24.34 14.92 -3.84
CA PRO A 126 -23.64 14.64 -5.10
C PRO A 126 -22.12 14.66 -4.79
N GLY A 127 -21.56 13.49 -4.53
CA GLY A 127 -20.11 13.32 -4.51
C GLY A 127 -19.52 13.74 -5.84
N ILE A 128 -18.29 14.25 -5.85
CA ILE A 128 -17.54 14.52 -7.07
C ILE A 128 -17.38 13.19 -7.79
N ARG A 129 -18.23 12.94 -8.80
CA ARG A 129 -18.26 11.69 -9.55
C ARG A 129 -17.08 11.62 -10.52
N LYS A 130 -16.63 10.42 -10.86
CA LYS A 130 -15.66 10.14 -11.93
C LYS A 130 -15.91 11.02 -13.17
N GLY A 131 -17.16 11.14 -13.62
CA GLY A 131 -17.56 11.98 -14.74
C GLY A 131 -17.41 13.50 -14.54
N PHE A 132 -17.16 13.98 -13.33
CA PHE A 132 -16.85 15.39 -13.10
C PHE A 132 -15.44 15.72 -13.61
N PHE A 133 -14.44 14.92 -13.26
CA PHE A 133 -13.07 15.13 -13.74
C PHE A 133 -12.95 14.98 -15.25
N GLU A 134 -13.68 14.04 -15.86
CA GLU A 134 -13.74 13.90 -17.33
C GLU A 134 -14.30 15.18 -17.98
N LYS A 135 -15.43 15.69 -17.49
CA LYS A 135 -16.05 16.91 -18.00
C LYS A 135 -15.24 18.16 -17.71
N PHE A 136 -14.69 18.25 -16.49
CA PHE A 136 -13.87 19.37 -16.07
C PHE A 136 -12.60 19.50 -16.92
N SER A 137 -11.91 18.40 -17.17
CA SER A 137 -10.72 18.36 -18.02
C SER A 137 -10.97 18.81 -19.46
N LEU A 138 -12.22 18.64 -19.97
CA LEU A 138 -12.62 19.12 -21.29
C LEU A 138 -12.82 20.65 -21.35
N LEU A 139 -13.16 21.29 -20.22
CA LEU A 139 -13.38 22.75 -20.16
C LEU A 139 -12.11 23.56 -19.91
N VAL A 140 -11.10 22.97 -19.31
CA VAL A 140 -9.85 23.67 -18.95
C VAL A 140 -9.09 24.22 -20.16
N PRO A 141 -8.96 23.52 -21.31
CA PRO A 141 -8.35 24.09 -22.52
C PRO A 141 -9.04 25.36 -23.00
N LEU A 142 -10.37 25.39 -22.96
CA LEU A 142 -11.14 26.58 -23.34
C LEU A 142 -10.86 27.76 -22.41
N PHE A 143 -10.85 27.50 -21.11
CA PHE A 143 -10.54 28.51 -20.08
C PHE A 143 -9.11 29.06 -20.24
N ALA A 144 -8.12 28.19 -20.44
CA ALA A 144 -6.73 28.58 -20.64
C ALA A 144 -6.54 29.43 -21.88
N CYS A 145 -7.18 29.08 -22.99
CA CYS A 145 -7.16 29.86 -24.22
C CYS A 145 -7.83 31.26 -24.05
N GLY A 146 -8.94 31.28 -23.29
CA GLY A 146 -9.61 32.54 -22.94
C GLY A 146 -8.70 33.48 -22.11
N LEU A 147 -8.01 32.96 -21.11
CA LEU A 147 -7.05 33.73 -20.30
C LEU A 147 -5.87 34.19 -21.14
N PHE A 148 -5.31 33.34 -22.01
CA PHE A 148 -4.23 33.70 -22.91
C PHE A 148 -4.65 34.88 -23.80
N LEU A 149 -5.83 34.84 -24.43
CA LEU A 149 -6.34 35.89 -25.27
C LEU A 149 -6.51 37.19 -24.47
N LEU A 150 -7.21 37.10 -23.33
CA LEU A 150 -7.50 38.28 -22.51
C LEU A 150 -6.23 39.00 -22.11
N VAL A 151 -5.22 38.33 -21.57
CA VAL A 151 -3.98 38.93 -21.08
C VAL A 151 -3.08 39.36 -22.23
N SER A 152 -3.06 38.60 -23.34
CA SER A 152 -2.27 38.95 -24.53
C SER A 152 -2.78 40.22 -25.21
N LEU A 153 -4.09 40.44 -25.24
CA LEU A 153 -4.70 41.65 -25.80
C LEU A 153 -4.56 42.82 -24.85
N GLU A 154 -4.81 42.67 -23.56
CA GLU A 154 -4.68 43.71 -22.54
C GLU A 154 -3.25 44.26 -22.48
N ARG A 155 -2.24 43.40 -22.62
CA ARG A 155 -0.82 43.78 -22.51
C ARG A 155 -0.15 44.09 -23.83
N HIS A 156 -0.91 44.16 -24.93
CA HIS A 156 -0.37 44.43 -26.27
C HIS A 156 0.84 43.54 -26.64
N VAL A 157 0.80 42.22 -26.23
CA VAL A 157 1.90 41.26 -26.50
C VAL A 157 2.15 41.11 -28.00
N PHE A 158 1.14 41.36 -28.82
CA PHE A 158 1.20 41.34 -30.27
C PHE A 158 0.84 42.70 -30.85
N PRO A 159 1.33 43.04 -32.08
CA PRO A 159 0.98 44.29 -32.75
C PRO A 159 -0.54 44.48 -32.88
N GLU A 160 -1.00 45.72 -32.78
CA GLU A 160 -2.42 46.07 -32.96
C GLU A 160 -2.95 45.57 -34.30
N GLY A 161 -4.15 44.99 -34.28
CA GLY A 161 -4.77 44.37 -35.45
C GLY A 161 -4.20 43.01 -35.86
N SER A 162 -3.23 42.46 -35.12
CA SER A 162 -2.67 41.12 -35.42
C SER A 162 -3.69 40.01 -35.20
N ALA A 163 -3.81 39.08 -36.14
CA ALA A 163 -4.57 37.86 -35.99
C ALA A 163 -3.83 36.77 -35.19
N ALA A 164 -2.53 36.98 -34.90
CA ALA A 164 -1.68 35.98 -34.25
C ALA A 164 -2.22 35.44 -32.92
N PRO A 165 -2.68 36.27 -31.96
CA PRO A 165 -3.18 35.75 -30.67
C PRO A 165 -4.38 34.83 -30.84
N TYR A 166 -5.28 35.12 -31.78
CA TYR A 166 -6.45 34.29 -32.07
C TYR A 166 -6.09 32.96 -32.71
N ILE A 167 -5.12 32.99 -33.66
CA ILE A 167 -4.62 31.77 -34.31
C ILE A 167 -3.91 30.87 -33.28
N ILE A 168 -3.04 31.43 -32.44
CA ILE A 168 -2.31 30.70 -31.41
C ILE A 168 -3.30 30.08 -30.42
N ALA A 169 -4.28 30.84 -29.93
CA ALA A 169 -5.31 30.31 -29.03
C ALA A 169 -6.14 29.20 -29.68
N GLY A 170 -6.55 29.36 -30.92
CA GLY A 170 -7.34 28.38 -31.66
C GLY A 170 -6.56 27.09 -31.92
N VAL A 171 -5.33 27.18 -32.40
CA VAL A 171 -4.46 26.01 -32.61
C VAL A 171 -4.13 25.34 -31.28
N GLY A 172 -3.78 26.11 -30.26
CA GLY A 172 -3.52 25.57 -28.91
C GLY A 172 -4.72 24.85 -28.33
N PHE A 173 -5.92 25.41 -28.48
CA PHE A 173 -7.17 24.76 -28.05
C PHE A 173 -7.39 23.41 -28.74
N VAL A 174 -7.29 23.36 -30.08
CA VAL A 174 -7.51 22.12 -30.85
C VAL A 174 -6.49 21.05 -30.45
N LEU A 175 -5.23 21.40 -30.33
CA LEU A 175 -4.17 20.46 -29.96
C LEU A 175 -4.38 19.90 -28.53
N LEU A 176 -4.63 20.78 -27.56
CA LEU A 176 -4.83 20.38 -26.17
C LEU A 176 -6.12 19.57 -25.99
N GLN A 177 -7.18 19.96 -26.68
CA GLN A 177 -8.46 19.22 -26.64
C GLN A 177 -8.34 17.84 -27.28
N THR A 178 -7.63 17.72 -28.41
CA THR A 178 -7.39 16.44 -29.06
C THR A 178 -6.55 15.52 -28.18
N LEU A 179 -5.47 16.05 -27.59
CA LEU A 179 -4.63 15.30 -26.64
C LEU A 179 -5.43 14.80 -25.45
N ASN A 180 -6.19 15.67 -24.81
CA ASN A 180 -7.01 15.36 -23.63
C ASN A 180 -8.05 14.26 -23.96
N THR A 181 -8.80 14.43 -25.05
CA THR A 181 -9.80 13.45 -25.49
C THR A 181 -9.16 12.09 -25.81
N THR A 182 -8.03 12.09 -26.53
CA THR A 182 -7.32 10.87 -26.92
C THR A 182 -6.82 10.11 -25.69
N VAL A 183 -6.21 10.81 -24.70
CA VAL A 183 -5.71 10.19 -23.48
C VAL A 183 -6.86 9.59 -22.66
N ILE A 184 -7.95 10.33 -22.46
CA ILE A 184 -9.12 9.85 -21.68
C ILE A 184 -9.77 8.64 -22.36
N LEU A 185 -9.97 8.67 -23.68
CA LEU A 185 -10.55 7.55 -24.42
C LEU A 185 -9.64 6.32 -24.43
N SER A 186 -8.32 6.51 -24.58
CA SER A 186 -7.36 5.41 -24.50
C SER A 186 -7.35 4.76 -23.12
N PHE A 187 -7.45 5.58 -22.08
CA PHE A 187 -7.50 5.10 -20.69
C PHE A 187 -8.75 4.24 -20.46
N ASN A 188 -9.91 4.70 -20.88
CA ASN A 188 -11.17 3.96 -20.73
C ASN A 188 -11.18 2.64 -21.50
N LYS A 189 -10.54 2.57 -22.67
CA LYS A 189 -10.44 1.32 -23.46
C LYS A 189 -9.48 0.30 -22.85
N THR A 190 -8.36 0.74 -22.25
CA THR A 190 -7.34 -0.16 -21.71
C THR A 190 -7.75 -0.73 -20.34
N ALA A 191 -8.54 0.03 -19.60
CA ALA A 191 -8.99 -0.34 -18.26
C ALA A 191 -9.92 -1.58 -18.26
N ASP A 192 -10.74 -1.78 -19.30
CA ASP A 192 -11.78 -2.82 -19.30
C ASP A 192 -11.31 -4.23 -19.73
N ARG A 193 -10.30 -4.36 -20.58
CA ARG A 193 -10.07 -5.62 -21.30
C ARG A 193 -8.98 -6.54 -20.74
N LYS A 194 -7.81 -6.01 -20.36
CA LYS A 194 -6.65 -6.86 -20.05
C LYS A 194 -6.56 -7.37 -18.61
N THR A 195 -7.15 -6.70 -17.64
CA THR A 195 -6.95 -7.04 -16.23
C THR A 195 -7.93 -8.10 -15.74
N VAL A 196 -9.18 -8.08 -16.24
CA VAL A 196 -10.17 -9.14 -15.91
C VAL A 196 -9.75 -10.48 -16.50
N GLU A 197 -9.23 -10.51 -17.74
CA GLU A 197 -8.70 -11.74 -18.36
C GLU A 197 -7.47 -12.30 -17.64
N ASN A 198 -6.60 -11.45 -17.11
CA ASN A 198 -5.38 -11.90 -16.44
C ASN A 198 -5.64 -12.35 -14.99
N LEU A 199 -6.65 -11.79 -14.30
CA LEU A 199 -7.07 -12.25 -12.99
C LEU A 199 -7.84 -13.56 -13.06
N ALA A 200 -8.70 -13.74 -14.07
CA ALA A 200 -9.45 -14.98 -14.30
C ALA A 200 -8.56 -16.15 -14.74
N LYS A 201 -7.40 -15.89 -15.36
CA LYS A 201 -6.45 -16.93 -15.82
C LYS A 201 -5.42 -17.34 -14.78
N ARG A 202 -5.30 -16.63 -13.67
CA ARG A 202 -4.44 -17.04 -12.55
C ARG A 202 -5.20 -18.03 -11.68
N ASP A 203 -4.98 -19.29 -11.95
CA ASP A 203 -5.31 -20.38 -11.03
C ASP A 203 -4.36 -20.36 -9.84
N TRP A 204 -4.63 -19.44 -8.90
CA TRP A 204 -3.84 -19.24 -7.68
C TRP A 204 -3.79 -20.48 -6.80
N PHE A 205 -4.70 -21.45 -7.04
CA PHE A 205 -4.85 -22.64 -6.21
C PHE A 205 -4.13 -23.86 -6.78
N SER A 206 -3.79 -23.89 -8.09
CA SER A 206 -3.27 -25.12 -8.70
C SER A 206 -1.75 -25.26 -8.64
N GLU A 207 -0.99 -24.18 -8.66
CA GLU A 207 0.47 -24.27 -8.72
C GLU A 207 1.17 -24.48 -7.36
N LYS A 208 0.62 -23.91 -6.26
CA LYS A 208 1.22 -24.01 -4.92
C LYS A 208 0.73 -25.18 -4.05
N ALA A 209 -0.30 -25.89 -4.50
CA ALA A 209 -0.83 -27.06 -3.77
C ALA A 209 0.04 -28.32 -3.84
N LYS A 210 1.19 -28.30 -4.52
CA LYS A 210 2.03 -29.49 -4.73
C LYS A 210 2.92 -29.87 -3.55
N ASP A 211 3.26 -28.95 -2.66
CA ASP A 211 3.98 -29.28 -1.43
C ASP A 211 3.02 -29.45 -0.26
N LYS A 212 2.67 -30.71 0.05
CA LYS A 212 1.72 -31.09 1.11
C LYS A 212 2.27 -30.89 2.53
N ARG A 213 3.56 -30.59 2.71
CA ARG A 213 4.17 -30.36 4.02
C ARG A 213 4.16 -28.88 4.37
N LYS A 214 3.45 -28.53 5.42
CA LYS A 214 3.47 -27.18 5.97
C LYS A 214 4.84 -26.91 6.61
N LYS A 215 5.39 -25.72 6.33
CA LYS A 215 6.66 -25.26 6.90
C LYS A 215 6.43 -24.59 8.25
N ARG A 216 7.27 -24.87 9.23
CA ARG A 216 7.35 -24.07 10.46
C ARG A 216 8.28 -22.88 10.19
N VAL A 217 7.94 -21.72 10.73
CA VAL A 217 8.63 -20.47 10.44
C VAL A 217 9.01 -19.77 11.73
N ILE A 218 10.19 -19.17 11.73
CA ILE A 218 10.53 -18.10 12.64
C ILE A 218 10.31 -16.79 11.90
N PHE A 219 9.31 -16.05 12.34
CA PHE A 219 9.11 -14.66 11.95
C PHE A 219 10.02 -13.78 12.80
N LEU A 220 10.78 -12.92 12.18
CA LEU A 220 11.67 -11.99 12.85
C LEU A 220 11.29 -10.56 12.48
N ASP A 221 11.16 -9.68 13.45
CA ASP A 221 11.25 -8.27 13.14
C ASP A 221 12.67 -7.92 12.66
N ARG A 222 12.82 -6.82 11.95
CA ARG A 222 14.09 -6.41 11.35
C ARG A 222 14.86 -5.48 12.26
N ASP A 223 14.32 -4.29 12.48
CA ASP A 223 14.97 -3.18 13.19
C ASP A 223 14.86 -3.39 14.70
N GLY A 224 15.99 -3.42 15.40
CA GLY A 224 16.02 -3.72 16.83
C GLY A 224 16.02 -5.20 17.20
N THR A 225 15.74 -6.10 16.24
CA THR A 225 15.73 -7.55 16.43
C THR A 225 16.86 -8.24 15.68
N VAL A 226 16.94 -8.07 14.35
CA VAL A 226 18.00 -8.67 13.50
C VAL A 226 19.25 -7.81 13.50
N HIS A 227 19.09 -6.51 13.47
CA HIS A 227 20.17 -5.54 13.49
C HIS A 227 19.81 -4.37 14.41
N LYS A 228 20.83 -3.59 14.81
CA LYS A 228 20.63 -2.41 15.64
C LYS A 228 19.74 -1.39 14.91
N ASP A 229 18.74 -0.89 15.59
CA ASP A 229 17.91 0.19 15.08
C ASP A 229 18.62 1.53 15.28
N LYS A 230 18.82 2.29 14.20
CA LYS A 230 19.38 3.66 14.21
C LYS A 230 18.33 4.70 13.82
N VAL A 231 17.06 4.39 14.05
CA VAL A 231 15.89 5.18 13.66
C VAL A 231 15.79 5.32 12.14
N ASN A 232 14.84 4.59 11.53
CA ASN A 232 14.65 4.51 10.08
C ASN A 232 15.90 4.00 9.33
N THR A 233 16.50 2.93 9.81
CA THR A 233 17.68 2.32 9.19
C THR A 233 17.37 1.81 7.78
N HIS A 234 17.96 2.42 6.77
CA HIS A 234 17.74 2.11 5.35
C HIS A 234 19.01 2.15 4.51
N ARG A 235 20.12 2.74 5.03
CA ARG A 235 21.39 2.80 4.33
C ARG A 235 22.24 1.60 4.65
N ILE A 236 22.90 1.03 3.66
CA ILE A 236 23.74 -0.18 3.82
C ILE A 236 24.89 0.08 4.81
N GLU A 237 25.45 1.29 4.80
CA GLU A 237 26.51 1.71 5.72
C GLU A 237 26.09 1.78 7.19
N ASP A 238 24.78 1.89 7.46
CA ASP A 238 24.20 1.91 8.80
C ASP A 238 23.85 0.52 9.32
N LEU A 239 23.96 -0.51 8.49
CA LEU A 239 23.63 -1.89 8.85
C LEU A 239 24.67 -2.43 9.87
N GLU A 240 24.22 -2.70 11.07
CA GLU A 240 25.03 -3.22 12.16
C GLU A 240 24.26 -4.35 12.86
N TYR A 241 24.70 -5.59 12.64
CA TYR A 241 24.07 -6.75 13.28
C TYR A 241 24.43 -6.82 14.77
N PHE A 242 23.56 -7.47 15.55
CA PHE A 242 23.95 -7.88 16.90
C PHE A 242 24.93 -9.05 16.81
N ASP A 243 25.80 -9.17 17.82
CA ASP A 243 26.90 -10.17 17.82
C ASP A 243 26.38 -11.59 17.70
N ASP A 244 25.18 -11.86 18.18
CA ASP A 244 24.57 -13.19 18.20
C ASP A 244 23.53 -13.42 17.09
N THR A 245 23.26 -12.46 16.21
CA THR A 245 22.21 -12.56 15.19
C THR A 245 22.36 -13.82 14.34
N PHE A 246 23.50 -14.01 13.69
CA PHE A 246 23.69 -15.13 12.78
C PHE A 246 23.71 -16.47 13.49
N SER A 247 24.38 -16.58 14.64
CA SER A 247 24.47 -17.81 15.42
C SER A 247 23.11 -18.24 15.98
N ALA A 248 22.33 -17.31 16.51
CA ALA A 248 21.00 -17.55 17.04
C ALA A 248 20.03 -18.01 15.93
N VAL A 249 19.97 -17.26 14.83
CA VAL A 249 19.06 -17.59 13.70
C VAL A 249 19.49 -18.88 13.02
N LYS A 250 20.81 -19.13 12.84
CA LYS A 250 21.33 -20.38 12.29
C LYS A 250 20.90 -21.60 13.11
N SER A 251 20.93 -21.47 14.43
CA SER A 251 20.54 -22.54 15.32
C SER A 251 19.06 -22.96 15.17
N LEU A 252 18.18 -22.00 14.84
CA LEU A 252 16.76 -22.26 14.54
C LEU A 252 16.57 -22.77 13.10
N TYR A 253 17.33 -22.23 12.16
CA TYR A 253 17.33 -22.66 10.76
C TYR A 253 17.73 -24.14 10.63
N ASP A 254 18.76 -24.57 11.37
CA ASP A 254 19.25 -25.96 11.36
C ASP A 254 18.25 -26.95 11.98
N LEU A 255 17.27 -26.47 12.79
CA LEU A 255 16.14 -27.26 13.27
C LEU A 255 15.00 -27.38 12.23
N GLY A 256 15.22 -26.86 11.03
CA GLY A 256 14.26 -26.93 9.92
C GLY A 256 13.20 -25.84 9.91
N PHE A 257 13.39 -24.75 10.64
CA PHE A 257 12.55 -23.57 10.49
C PHE A 257 12.94 -22.79 9.22
N SER A 258 11.95 -22.31 8.49
CA SER A 258 12.17 -21.25 7.49
C SER A 258 12.26 -19.91 8.19
N ILE A 259 13.08 -19.00 7.69
CA ILE A 259 13.25 -17.66 8.24
C ILE A 259 12.49 -16.66 7.39
N VAL A 260 11.65 -15.84 8.03
CA VAL A 260 10.84 -14.79 7.37
C VAL A 260 10.98 -13.49 8.16
N LEU A 261 11.32 -12.41 7.48
CA LEU A 261 11.34 -11.08 8.10
C LEU A 261 10.00 -10.37 7.96
N ILE A 262 9.57 -9.67 9.01
CA ILE A 262 8.30 -8.93 9.11
C ILE A 262 8.58 -7.54 9.66
N THR A 263 8.52 -6.49 8.84
CA THR A 263 8.98 -5.16 9.28
C THR A 263 8.04 -4.02 8.91
N ASN A 264 7.83 -3.06 9.82
CA ASN A 264 7.18 -1.78 9.52
C ASN A 264 8.22 -0.81 8.97
N GLN A 265 7.94 -0.20 7.83
CA GLN A 265 8.84 0.73 7.13
C GLN A 265 8.12 2.05 6.83
N ASP A 266 7.63 2.70 7.88
CA ASP A 266 6.85 3.94 7.80
C ASP A 266 7.65 5.14 7.24
N GLY A 267 8.98 5.05 7.26
CA GLY A 267 9.85 6.04 6.66
C GLY A 267 9.58 6.27 5.17
N ILE A 268 9.06 5.26 4.46
CA ILE A 268 8.65 5.36 3.05
C ILE A 268 7.46 6.32 2.92
N ALA A 269 6.37 6.09 3.66
CA ALA A 269 5.21 6.99 3.64
C ALA A 269 5.55 8.40 4.12
N ARG A 270 6.55 8.55 5.01
CA ARG A 270 7.04 9.84 5.49
C ARG A 270 8.04 10.52 4.54
N GLY A 271 8.39 9.88 3.42
CA GLY A 271 9.32 10.42 2.43
C GLY A 271 10.78 10.50 2.91
N LEU A 272 11.17 9.70 3.90
CA LEU A 272 12.54 9.69 4.44
C LEU A 272 13.49 8.86 3.57
N TYR A 273 12.97 7.86 2.88
CA TYR A 273 13.66 7.01 1.91
C TYR A 273 12.64 6.36 0.97
N THR A 274 13.13 5.83 -0.16
CA THR A 274 12.31 5.20 -1.19
C THR A 274 12.17 3.69 -0.97
N GLU A 275 11.20 3.07 -1.68
CA GLU A 275 11.09 1.60 -1.70
C GLU A 275 12.32 0.95 -2.33
N GLU A 276 12.94 1.59 -3.33
CA GLU A 276 14.15 1.10 -3.97
C GLU A 276 15.33 1.06 -2.99
N GLU A 277 15.51 2.09 -2.17
CA GLU A 277 16.55 2.12 -1.13
C GLU A 277 16.30 1.04 -0.08
N MET A 278 15.07 0.89 0.38
CA MET A 278 14.68 -0.18 1.29
C MET A 278 14.90 -1.57 0.68
N HIS A 279 14.59 -1.77 -0.61
CA HIS A 279 14.84 -3.04 -1.29
C HIS A 279 16.33 -3.34 -1.42
N ALA A 280 17.17 -2.34 -1.72
CA ALA A 280 18.63 -2.50 -1.74
C ALA A 280 19.16 -2.94 -0.37
N PHE A 281 18.66 -2.35 0.71
CA PHE A 281 18.97 -2.73 2.08
C PHE A 281 18.54 -4.18 2.38
N HIS A 282 17.35 -4.59 1.97
CA HIS A 282 16.87 -5.97 2.12
C HIS A 282 17.73 -6.97 1.35
N GLN A 283 18.18 -6.63 0.13
CA GLN A 283 19.07 -7.51 -0.64
C GLN A 283 20.41 -7.71 0.06
N LYS A 284 20.94 -6.67 0.72
CA LYS A 284 22.16 -6.80 1.54
C LYS A 284 21.95 -7.77 2.70
N ILE A 285 20.83 -7.65 3.43
CA ILE A 285 20.49 -8.59 4.52
C ILE A 285 20.40 -10.03 3.99
N ILE A 286 19.70 -10.25 2.87
CA ILE A 286 19.58 -11.58 2.26
C ILE A 286 20.96 -12.16 1.91
N ALA A 287 21.84 -11.34 1.33
CA ALA A 287 23.20 -11.77 0.98
C ALA A 287 24.01 -12.16 2.23
N ASP A 288 23.97 -11.33 3.28
CA ASP A 288 24.73 -11.59 4.52
C ASP A 288 24.25 -12.86 5.23
N PHE A 289 22.94 -13.07 5.32
CA PHE A 289 22.38 -14.29 5.88
C PHE A 289 22.80 -15.52 5.06
N LYS A 290 22.80 -15.40 3.74
CA LYS A 290 23.24 -16.48 2.85
C LYS A 290 24.72 -16.82 3.03
N GLU A 291 25.59 -15.84 3.24
CA GLU A 291 27.01 -16.05 3.56
C GLU A 291 27.18 -16.87 4.85
N HIS A 292 26.24 -16.74 5.81
CA HIS A 292 26.19 -17.52 7.04
C HIS A 292 25.42 -18.85 6.91
N GLY A 293 25.07 -19.25 5.68
CA GLY A 293 24.36 -20.51 5.41
C GLY A 293 22.88 -20.50 5.84
N ILE A 294 22.24 -19.35 5.82
CA ILE A 294 20.82 -19.16 6.17
C ILE A 294 20.10 -18.59 4.96
N ASP A 295 19.12 -19.31 4.41
CA ASP A 295 18.26 -18.79 3.36
C ASP A 295 17.03 -18.10 3.98
N ILE A 296 16.90 -16.79 3.75
CA ILE A 296 15.69 -16.04 4.09
C ILE A 296 14.60 -16.39 3.07
N ALA A 297 13.51 -16.97 3.54
CA ALA A 297 12.42 -17.44 2.68
C ALA A 297 11.62 -16.28 2.07
N ALA A 298 11.43 -15.19 2.80
CA ALA A 298 10.79 -13.96 2.34
C ALA A 298 11.02 -12.80 3.31
N ILE A 299 10.85 -11.57 2.83
CA ILE A 299 10.74 -10.36 3.65
C ILE A 299 9.42 -9.69 3.31
N TYR A 300 8.57 -9.49 4.32
CA TYR A 300 7.32 -8.72 4.22
C TYR A 300 7.50 -7.39 4.94
N TYR A 301 7.04 -6.34 4.31
CA TYR A 301 7.14 -5.00 4.88
C TYR A 301 5.82 -4.24 4.71
N SER A 302 5.62 -3.24 5.57
CA SER A 302 4.55 -2.27 5.47
C SER A 302 5.14 -0.88 5.23
N PRO A 303 4.86 -0.23 4.10
CA PRO A 303 5.36 1.12 3.81
C PRO A 303 4.51 2.22 4.45
N TYR A 304 3.48 1.86 5.21
CA TYR A 304 2.48 2.76 5.77
C TYR A 304 2.87 3.26 7.16
N THR A 305 2.22 4.35 7.62
CA THR A 305 2.34 4.84 8.99
C THR A 305 1.27 4.22 9.90
N LYS A 306 1.43 4.41 11.22
CA LYS A 306 0.43 3.98 12.20
C LYS A 306 -0.93 4.69 12.08
N TYR A 307 -1.01 5.78 11.32
CA TYR A 307 -2.23 6.56 11.11
C TYR A 307 -3.02 6.09 9.86
N ASP A 308 -2.41 5.25 9.01
CA ASP A 308 -3.04 4.77 7.78
C ASP A 308 -3.96 3.57 8.00
N ASP A 309 -4.02 3.04 9.24
CA ASP A 309 -4.78 1.84 9.63
C ASP A 309 -4.56 0.65 8.67
N ALA A 310 -3.37 0.58 8.07
CA ALA A 310 -3.04 -0.41 7.07
C ALA A 310 -2.96 -1.80 7.71
N TYR A 311 -3.65 -2.79 7.10
CA TYR A 311 -3.67 -4.15 7.63
C TYR A 311 -2.30 -4.83 7.63
N SER A 312 -1.38 -4.38 6.78
CA SER A 312 0.02 -4.81 6.77
C SER A 312 0.85 -4.21 7.91
N PHE A 313 0.43 -3.06 8.49
CA PHE A 313 1.20 -2.38 9.52
C PHE A 313 1.00 -3.04 10.88
N LYS A 314 2.08 -3.54 11.51
CA LYS A 314 2.02 -4.07 12.89
C LYS A 314 1.54 -2.97 13.85
N PRO A 315 0.58 -3.21 14.73
CA PRO A 315 0.14 -4.50 15.31
C PRO A 315 -0.94 -5.26 14.53
N ASN A 316 -1.26 -4.93 13.29
CA ASN A 316 -2.15 -5.74 12.49
C ASN A 316 -1.42 -6.99 11.96
N PRO A 317 -2.11 -8.13 11.79
CA PRO A 317 -1.50 -9.42 11.47
C PRO A 317 -1.26 -9.64 9.97
N GLY A 318 -1.52 -8.63 9.11
CA GLY A 318 -1.60 -8.81 7.67
C GLY A 318 -0.36 -9.41 7.03
N MET A 319 0.85 -8.99 7.43
CA MET A 319 2.10 -9.54 6.90
C MET A 319 2.30 -11.01 7.29
N LEU A 320 1.99 -11.39 8.54
CA LEU A 320 2.11 -12.78 8.99
C LEU A 320 1.09 -13.68 8.29
N LEU A 321 -0.14 -13.20 8.12
CA LEU A 321 -1.18 -13.95 7.42
C LEU A 321 -0.87 -14.08 5.93
N ARG A 322 -0.33 -13.04 5.29
CA ARG A 322 0.14 -13.10 3.92
C ARG A 322 1.24 -14.15 3.76
N ALA A 323 2.24 -14.15 4.65
CA ALA A 323 3.29 -15.14 4.66
C ALA A 323 2.74 -16.57 4.83
N LYS A 324 1.76 -16.76 5.74
CA LYS A 324 1.07 -18.05 5.95
C LYS A 324 0.57 -18.66 4.65
N TYR A 325 -0.04 -17.87 3.78
CA TYR A 325 -0.62 -18.35 2.53
C TYR A 325 0.39 -18.49 1.41
N GLU A 326 1.27 -17.51 1.25
CA GLU A 326 2.25 -17.50 0.17
C GLU A 326 3.30 -18.61 0.34
N LEU A 327 3.69 -18.93 1.57
CA LEU A 327 4.73 -19.90 1.89
C LEU A 327 4.18 -21.24 2.45
N ASN A 328 2.86 -21.41 2.52
CA ASN A 328 2.21 -22.60 3.09
C ASN A 328 2.69 -22.92 4.53
N ILE A 329 2.58 -21.93 5.43
CA ILE A 329 3.12 -22.01 6.79
C ILE A 329 2.11 -22.67 7.75
N ALA A 330 2.63 -23.53 8.64
CA ALA A 330 1.94 -23.98 9.84
C ALA A 330 2.16 -22.90 10.93
N MET A 331 1.15 -22.08 11.20
CA MET A 331 1.25 -21.06 12.26
C MET A 331 1.44 -21.71 13.63
N GLU A 332 0.76 -22.85 13.87
CA GLU A 332 1.03 -23.72 15.00
C GLU A 332 2.45 -24.33 14.88
N GLY A 333 3.28 -24.10 15.89
CA GLY A 333 4.69 -24.49 15.90
C GLY A 333 5.62 -23.52 15.15
N SER A 334 5.12 -22.39 14.66
CA SER A 334 5.90 -21.22 14.25
C SER A 334 6.00 -20.22 15.39
N PHE A 335 6.98 -19.31 15.36
CA PHE A 335 7.18 -18.30 16.39
C PHE A 335 7.44 -16.94 15.75
N MET A 336 7.06 -15.87 16.46
CA MET A 336 7.47 -14.49 16.17
C MET A 336 8.47 -14.03 17.23
N ILE A 337 9.59 -13.45 16.81
CA ILE A 337 10.54 -12.76 17.68
C ILE A 337 10.56 -11.30 17.25
N GLY A 338 10.38 -10.38 18.20
CA GLY A 338 10.41 -8.94 17.95
C GLY A 338 10.70 -8.16 19.24
N ASP A 339 11.09 -6.92 19.09
CA ASP A 339 11.47 -6.01 20.17
C ASP A 339 10.40 -4.94 20.47
N GLN A 340 9.28 -4.98 19.74
CA GLN A 340 8.16 -4.05 19.90
C GLN A 340 6.88 -4.77 20.35
N VAL A 341 6.05 -4.08 21.15
CA VAL A 341 4.73 -4.59 21.53
C VAL A 341 3.87 -4.87 20.28
N SER A 342 4.04 -4.08 19.22
CA SER A 342 3.36 -4.28 17.94
C SER A 342 3.64 -5.65 17.30
N ASP A 343 4.82 -6.23 17.51
CA ASP A 343 5.18 -7.57 17.03
C ASP A 343 4.39 -8.65 17.75
N ILE A 344 4.33 -8.51 19.08
CA ILE A 344 3.65 -9.44 19.97
C ILE A 344 2.14 -9.45 19.68
N VAL A 345 1.55 -8.26 19.55
CA VAL A 345 0.12 -8.12 19.24
C VAL A 345 -0.20 -8.64 17.83
N ALA A 346 0.66 -8.38 16.83
CA ALA A 346 0.49 -8.92 15.49
C ALA A 346 0.55 -10.45 15.48
N ALA A 347 1.51 -11.02 16.20
CA ALA A 347 1.63 -12.47 16.37
C ALA A 347 0.42 -13.08 17.07
N TYR A 348 -0.04 -12.49 18.17
CA TYR A 348 -1.24 -12.92 18.89
C TYR A 348 -2.46 -12.93 17.98
N ARG A 349 -2.70 -11.85 17.22
CA ARG A 349 -3.79 -11.75 16.25
C ARG A 349 -3.68 -12.77 15.11
N ALA A 350 -2.45 -13.14 14.74
CA ALA A 350 -2.17 -14.17 13.75
C ALA A 350 -2.19 -15.60 14.34
N LYS A 351 -2.42 -15.76 15.65
CA LYS A 351 -2.35 -17.03 16.39
C LYS A 351 -0.97 -17.71 16.29
N VAL A 352 0.07 -16.91 16.40
CA VAL A 352 1.48 -17.34 16.44
C VAL A 352 2.05 -17.06 17.82
N PRO A 353 2.66 -18.05 18.49
CA PRO A 353 3.44 -17.81 19.70
C PRO A 353 4.51 -16.77 19.47
N SER A 354 4.69 -15.86 20.43
CA SER A 354 5.68 -14.78 20.33
C SER A 354 6.68 -14.79 21.46
N VAL A 355 7.86 -14.28 21.19
CA VAL A 355 8.96 -14.10 22.14
C VAL A 355 9.44 -12.65 22.00
N PHE A 356 9.56 -11.95 23.11
CA PHE A 356 10.02 -10.57 23.13
C PHE A 356 11.53 -10.52 23.37
N VAL A 357 12.25 -9.74 22.55
CA VAL A 357 13.68 -9.48 22.75
C VAL A 357 13.89 -8.03 23.14
N THR A 358 14.73 -7.76 24.17
CA THR A 358 14.93 -6.41 24.71
C THR A 358 16.11 -5.68 24.07
N THR A 359 16.41 -5.96 22.81
CA THR A 359 17.52 -5.33 22.06
C THR A 359 17.14 -4.02 21.38
N GLY A 360 15.84 -3.73 21.25
CA GLY A 360 15.33 -2.49 20.65
C GLY A 360 15.69 -1.22 21.41
N ILE A 361 15.59 -0.08 20.72
CA ILE A 361 15.93 1.23 21.29
C ILE A 361 14.81 1.80 22.18
N TYR A 362 13.56 1.37 21.99
CA TYR A 362 12.39 1.87 22.72
C TYR A 362 12.11 1.06 24.00
N LYS A 363 13.14 0.91 24.83
CA LYS A 363 13.10 0.03 26.00
C LYS A 363 12.17 0.48 27.14
N GLU A 364 11.80 1.76 27.16
CA GLU A 364 11.22 2.37 28.36
C GLU A 364 9.70 2.20 28.46
N ASP A 365 9.00 2.00 27.37
CA ASP A 365 7.53 2.05 27.34
C ASP A 365 6.82 0.68 27.29
N TYR A 366 7.50 -0.39 26.88
CA TYR A 366 6.81 -1.65 26.65
C TYR A 366 6.25 -2.29 27.92
N SER A 367 6.94 -2.15 29.06
CA SER A 367 6.50 -2.75 30.34
C SER A 367 5.25 -2.08 30.92
N ALA A 368 4.92 -0.89 30.46
CA ALA A 368 3.72 -0.15 30.83
C ALA A 368 2.57 -0.30 29.80
N ASP A 369 2.84 -0.93 28.63
CA ASP A 369 1.82 -1.14 27.60
C ASP A 369 0.82 -2.22 28.05
N PRO A 370 -0.51 -1.92 28.12
CA PRO A 370 -1.53 -2.87 28.53
C PRO A 370 -1.50 -4.18 27.74
N ALA A 371 -1.25 -4.12 26.41
CA ALA A 371 -1.20 -5.31 25.57
C ALA A 371 0.01 -6.19 25.89
N TYR A 372 1.16 -5.60 26.24
CA TYR A 372 2.33 -6.35 26.71
C TYR A 372 2.05 -7.02 28.06
N ILE A 373 1.44 -6.31 28.99
CA ILE A 373 1.07 -6.84 30.32
C ILE A 373 0.08 -8.01 30.17
N ASP A 374 -0.96 -7.85 29.39
CA ASP A 374 -2.01 -8.85 29.20
C ASP A 374 -1.51 -10.11 28.48
N LEU A 375 -0.63 -9.95 27.49
CA LEU A 375 -0.09 -11.08 26.71
C LEU A 375 1.10 -11.75 27.41
N ALA A 376 1.79 -11.05 28.29
CA ALA A 376 2.94 -11.51 29.09
C ALA A 376 3.93 -12.39 28.27
N PRO A 377 4.49 -11.91 27.16
CA PRO A 377 5.34 -12.74 26.31
C PRO A 377 6.62 -13.14 27.02
N PRO A 378 7.13 -14.36 26.79
CA PRO A 378 8.48 -14.73 27.21
C PRO A 378 9.48 -13.70 26.72
N THR A 379 10.27 -13.12 27.64
CA THR A 379 11.12 -11.96 27.36
C THR A 379 12.58 -12.27 27.65
N PHE A 380 13.47 -11.95 26.72
CA PHE A 380 14.90 -12.26 26.80
C PHE A 380 15.78 -11.10 26.33
N PRO A 381 17.03 -11.01 26.84
CA PRO A 381 17.93 -9.91 26.49
C PRO A 381 18.64 -10.08 25.14
N THR A 382 18.66 -11.26 24.55
CA THR A 382 19.39 -11.57 23.32
C THR A 382 18.62 -12.53 22.41
N LEU A 383 18.93 -12.54 21.11
CA LEU A 383 18.36 -13.50 20.16
C LEU A 383 18.74 -14.94 20.51
N THR A 384 19.93 -15.18 20.99
CA THR A 384 20.37 -16.50 21.45
C THR A 384 19.48 -17.03 22.57
N ALA A 385 19.16 -16.20 23.56
CA ALA A 385 18.27 -16.60 24.64
C ALA A 385 16.84 -16.88 24.15
N CYS A 386 16.33 -16.11 23.19
CA CYS A 386 15.07 -16.37 22.49
C CYS A 386 15.09 -17.72 21.77
N ALA A 387 16.17 -17.99 21.02
CA ALA A 387 16.33 -19.24 20.29
C ALA A 387 16.38 -20.45 21.23
N ASP A 388 17.09 -20.34 22.35
CA ASP A 388 17.20 -21.41 23.34
C ASP A 388 15.86 -21.68 24.04
N TYR A 389 15.07 -20.65 24.31
CA TYR A 389 13.70 -20.81 24.78
C TYR A 389 12.82 -21.56 23.79
N ILE A 390 12.85 -21.18 22.51
CA ILE A 390 12.08 -21.84 21.46
C ILE A 390 12.47 -23.31 21.34
N LYS A 391 13.78 -23.63 21.36
CA LYS A 391 14.26 -25.01 21.34
C LYS A 391 13.68 -25.84 22.49
N LYS A 392 13.71 -25.32 23.72
CA LYS A 392 13.15 -25.98 24.92
C LYS A 392 11.63 -26.15 24.87
N THR A 393 10.93 -25.31 24.12
CA THR A 393 9.47 -25.37 24.00
C THR A 393 9.01 -26.43 22.99
N ILE A 394 9.89 -26.80 22.04
CA ILE A 394 9.58 -27.73 20.95
C ILE A 394 9.99 -29.17 21.30
N PHE A 395 11.01 -29.33 22.13
CA PHE A 395 11.54 -30.62 22.61
C PHE A 395 11.22 -30.83 24.09
#